data_4c93c3356123cb8fd507a3f63b3ad344
#
_entry.id   4c93c3356123cb8fd507a3f63b3ad344
#
_cell.length_a   1.000
_cell.length_b   1.000
_cell.length_c   1.000
_cell.angle_alpha   90.00
_cell.angle_beta   90.00
_cell.angle_gamma   90.00
#
_symmetry.space_group_name_H-M   'P 1'
#
loop_
_entity.id
_entity.type
_entity.pdbx_description
1 polymer ?
#
loop_
_entity_poly.entity_id
_entity_poly.type
_entity_poly.pdbx_seq_one_letter_code
_entity_poly.pdbx_strand_id
1 'polypeptide(L)'
;QAGDACLQAVAAAVQGAMLRASDLVARYGGEELAVILPDTDAAGTAAVAARVVAAVAALGLAHKASGVATHVSVSVGAASGIPAQRDASAPLVAQADAALYRAKAQGRNRWVMAESA
;
A
#
# COMPACT_ATOMS: atom_id res chain seq x y z
N GLN A 1 8.56 21.50 -2.64
CA GLN A 1 7.83 21.23 -3.86
C GLN A 1 6.45 20.61 -3.55
N ALA A 2 5.49 20.88 -4.40
CA ALA A 2 4.14 20.35 -4.22
C ALA A 2 4.10 18.82 -4.24
N GLY A 3 4.95 18.20 -5.06
CA GLY A 3 5.04 16.74 -5.11
C GLY A 3 5.53 16.13 -3.81
N ASP A 4 6.51 16.76 -3.17
CA ASP A 4 7.03 16.27 -1.89
C ASP A 4 6.00 16.42 -0.78
N ALA A 5 5.27 17.54 -0.77
CA ALA A 5 4.22 17.74 0.22
C ALA A 5 3.10 16.71 0.06
N CYS A 6 2.75 16.40 -1.19
CA CYS A 6 1.75 15.38 -1.47
C CYS A 6 2.20 14.00 -0.97
N LEU A 7 3.44 13.63 -1.26
CA LEU A 7 3.99 12.35 -0.80
C LEU A 7 4.04 12.27 0.72
N GLN A 8 4.41 13.36 1.38
CA GLN A 8 4.41 13.41 2.84
C GLN A 8 3.01 13.24 3.42
N ALA A 9 2.01 13.87 2.81
CA ALA A 9 0.62 13.74 3.26
C ALA A 9 0.13 12.31 3.08
N VAL A 10 0.46 11.68 1.95
CA VAL A 10 0.10 10.28 1.70
C VAL A 10 0.78 9.38 2.72
N ALA A 11 2.08 9.56 2.95
CA ALA A 11 2.81 8.75 3.92
C ALA A 11 2.23 8.89 5.33
N ALA A 12 1.85 10.10 5.72
CA ALA A 12 1.23 10.34 7.02
C ALA A 12 -0.12 9.62 7.13
N ALA A 13 -0.92 9.65 6.05
CA ALA A 13 -2.22 8.96 6.04
C ALA A 13 -2.03 7.45 6.16
N VAL A 14 -1.04 6.90 5.46
CA VAL A 14 -0.73 5.47 5.54
C VAL A 14 -0.30 5.10 6.96
N GLN A 15 0.58 5.90 7.55
CA GLN A 15 1.02 5.67 8.93
C GLN A 15 -0.15 5.73 9.90
N GLY A 16 -1.06 6.68 9.71
CA GLY A 16 -2.25 6.83 10.56
C GLY A 16 -3.24 5.69 10.42
N ALA A 17 -3.19 4.94 9.32
CA ALA A 17 -4.04 3.78 9.12
C ALA A 17 -3.53 2.53 9.86
N MET A 18 -2.32 2.57 10.39
CA MET A 18 -1.76 1.47 11.15
C MET A 18 -2.35 1.46 12.55
N LEU A 19 -2.77 0.29 13.04
CA LEU A 19 -3.41 0.16 14.34
C LEU A 19 -2.50 -0.36 15.43
N ARG A 20 -1.40 -0.99 15.07
CA ARG A 20 -0.51 -1.60 16.06
C ARG A 20 0.85 -0.94 16.01
N ALA A 21 1.46 -0.81 17.18
CA ALA A 21 2.80 -0.22 17.29
C ALA A 21 3.87 -1.01 16.52
N SER A 22 3.63 -2.31 16.33
CA SER A 22 4.56 -3.18 15.61
C SER A 22 4.45 -3.07 14.09
N ASP A 23 3.39 -2.42 13.58
CA ASP A 23 3.24 -2.22 12.15
C ASP A 23 4.21 -1.14 11.70
N LEU A 24 4.85 -1.37 10.56
CA LEU A 24 5.93 -0.51 10.08
C LEU A 24 5.62 -0.01 8.69
N VAL A 25 5.79 1.28 8.49
CA VAL A 25 5.69 1.91 7.16
C VAL A 25 7.07 2.44 6.80
N ALA A 26 7.54 2.09 5.62
CA ALA A 26 8.86 2.49 5.14
C ALA A 26 8.77 2.94 3.68
N ARG A 27 9.64 3.86 3.30
CA ARG A 27 9.75 4.24 1.90
C ARG A 27 10.56 3.16 1.18
N TYR A 28 9.95 2.55 0.17
CA TYR A 28 10.56 1.45 -0.55
C TYR A 28 11.41 1.95 -1.74
N GLY A 29 10.92 2.95 -2.43
CA GLY A 29 11.64 3.57 -3.54
C GLY A 29 10.74 4.53 -4.28
N GLY A 30 11.29 5.63 -4.78
CA GLY A 30 10.53 6.61 -5.52
C GLY A 30 9.27 7.04 -4.78
N GLU A 31 8.13 6.72 -5.33
CA GLU A 31 6.82 7.01 -4.75
C GLU A 31 6.23 5.82 -4.01
N GLU A 32 6.97 4.73 -3.88
CA GLU A 32 6.46 3.50 -3.31
C GLU A 32 6.74 3.42 -1.82
N LEU A 33 5.75 2.95 -1.08
CA LEU A 33 5.85 2.68 0.35
C LEU A 33 5.66 1.19 0.58
N ALA A 34 6.40 0.65 1.53
CA ALA A 34 6.22 -0.72 1.99
C ALA A 34 5.63 -0.69 3.39
N VAL A 35 4.72 -1.60 3.66
CA VAL A 35 4.11 -1.75 4.97
C VAL A 35 4.35 -3.17 5.44
N ILE A 36 4.84 -3.31 6.64
CA ILE A 36 5.10 -4.62 7.24
C ILE A 36 4.17 -4.79 8.43
N LEU A 37 3.39 -5.86 8.40
CA LEU A 37 2.36 -6.15 9.40
C LEU A 37 2.69 -7.48 10.08
N PRO A 38 3.48 -7.46 11.16
CA PRO A 38 3.81 -8.70 11.87
C PRO A 38 2.56 -9.39 12.42
N ASP A 39 2.58 -10.70 12.44
CA ASP A 39 1.51 -11.52 13.05
C ASP A 39 0.12 -11.16 12.51
N THR A 40 0.03 -10.94 11.20
CA THR A 40 -1.22 -10.53 10.56
C THR A 40 -1.54 -11.53 9.46
N ASP A 41 -2.73 -12.11 9.54
CA ASP A 41 -3.17 -13.07 8.52
C ASP A 41 -3.69 -12.35 7.27
N ALA A 42 -4.16 -13.14 6.29
CA ALA A 42 -4.62 -12.57 5.02
C ALA A 42 -5.82 -11.63 5.23
N ALA A 43 -6.76 -12.00 6.10
CA ALA A 43 -7.93 -11.15 6.35
C ALA A 43 -7.52 -9.84 7.01
N GLY A 44 -6.60 -9.89 7.96
CA GLY A 44 -6.08 -8.68 8.61
C GLY A 44 -5.30 -7.80 7.66
N THR A 45 -4.51 -8.42 6.77
CA THR A 45 -3.75 -7.69 5.75
C THR A 45 -4.70 -6.99 4.78
N ALA A 46 -5.75 -7.66 4.35
CA ALA A 46 -6.74 -7.05 3.47
C ALA A 46 -7.45 -5.88 4.15
N ALA A 47 -7.77 -6.01 5.42
CA ALA A 47 -8.41 -4.92 6.18
C ALA A 47 -7.52 -3.69 6.26
N VAL A 48 -6.21 -3.87 6.49
CA VAL A 48 -5.26 -2.76 6.50
C VAL A 48 -5.15 -2.13 5.12
N ALA A 49 -5.06 -2.95 4.07
CA ALA A 49 -4.97 -2.43 2.70
C ALA A 49 -6.18 -1.57 2.36
N ALA A 50 -7.37 -2.02 2.73
CA ALA A 50 -8.60 -1.26 2.50
C ALA A 50 -8.58 0.08 3.26
N ARG A 51 -8.10 0.07 4.50
CA ARG A 51 -7.98 1.30 5.29
C ARG A 51 -7.00 2.28 4.68
N VAL A 52 -5.89 1.78 4.14
CA VAL A 52 -4.89 2.63 3.49
C VAL A 52 -5.49 3.33 2.29
N VAL A 53 -6.17 2.59 1.43
CA VAL A 53 -6.80 3.17 0.24
C VAL A 53 -7.82 4.23 0.66
N ALA A 54 -8.66 3.92 1.65
CA ALA A 54 -9.68 4.85 2.12
C ALA A 54 -9.07 6.10 2.78
N ALA A 55 -8.01 5.94 3.56
CA ALA A 55 -7.37 7.05 4.24
C ALA A 55 -6.75 8.04 3.25
N VAL A 56 -6.12 7.53 2.19
CA VAL A 56 -5.53 8.40 1.17
C VAL A 56 -6.63 9.09 0.38
N ALA A 57 -7.68 8.37 0.00
CA ALA A 57 -8.80 8.98 -0.71
C ALA A 57 -9.47 10.08 0.12
N ALA A 58 -9.54 9.90 1.44
CA ALA A 58 -10.16 10.89 2.34
C ALA A 58 -9.37 12.19 2.43
N LEU A 59 -8.09 12.19 2.03
CA LEU A 59 -7.32 13.43 2.01
C LEU A 59 -7.85 14.45 1.01
N GLY A 60 -8.49 13.99 -0.06
CA GLY A 60 -9.05 14.88 -1.07
C GLY A 60 -8.01 15.70 -1.81
N LEU A 61 -6.77 15.23 -1.89
CA LEU A 61 -5.70 15.98 -2.52
C LEU A 61 -5.89 16.01 -4.04
N ALA A 62 -5.76 17.19 -4.62
CA ALA A 62 -5.87 17.35 -6.05
C ALA A 62 -4.64 16.79 -6.76
N HIS A 63 -4.86 16.04 -7.83
CA HIS A 63 -3.78 15.50 -8.65
C HIS A 63 -3.56 16.42 -9.84
N LYS A 64 -2.70 17.40 -9.67
CA LYS A 64 -2.53 18.48 -10.64
C LYS A 64 -1.97 18.03 -11.98
N ALA A 65 -1.22 16.93 -11.98
CA ALA A 65 -0.58 16.45 -13.20
C ALA A 65 -1.51 15.62 -14.08
N SER A 66 -2.69 15.28 -13.59
CA SER A 66 -3.64 14.44 -14.34
C SER A 66 -4.79 15.28 -14.88
N GLY A 67 -5.09 15.12 -16.16
CA GLY A 67 -6.28 15.73 -16.74
C GLY A 67 -7.53 14.91 -16.52
N VAL A 68 -7.41 13.71 -15.96
CA VAL A 68 -8.52 12.76 -15.83
C VAL A 68 -8.90 12.56 -14.36
N ALA A 69 -7.91 12.28 -13.51
CA ALA A 69 -8.15 12.06 -12.10
C ALA A 69 -8.13 13.39 -11.36
N THR A 70 -9.12 13.62 -10.51
CA THR A 70 -9.23 14.87 -9.76
C THR A 70 -8.60 14.79 -8.37
N HIS A 71 -8.34 13.58 -7.89
CA HIS A 71 -7.83 13.38 -6.53
C HIS A 71 -6.71 12.35 -6.52
N VAL A 72 -5.77 12.56 -5.61
CA VAL A 72 -4.69 11.60 -5.38
C VAL A 72 -5.29 10.33 -4.74
N SER A 73 -4.83 9.20 -5.21
CA SER A 73 -5.22 7.90 -4.68
C SER A 73 -3.98 7.00 -4.64
N VAL A 74 -4.12 5.85 -3.99
CA VAL A 74 -3.06 4.84 -3.99
C VAL A 74 -3.56 3.54 -4.55
N SER A 75 -2.64 2.81 -5.17
CA SER A 75 -2.85 1.41 -5.52
C SER A 75 -2.02 0.58 -4.55
N VAL A 76 -2.60 -0.51 -4.07
CA VAL A 76 -1.96 -1.35 -3.05
C VAL A 76 -1.94 -2.80 -3.54
N GLY A 77 -0.77 -3.39 -3.53
CA GLY A 77 -0.63 -4.83 -3.67
C GLY A 77 -0.26 -5.40 -2.32
N ALA A 78 -0.90 -6.49 -1.94
CA ALA A 78 -0.69 -7.08 -0.63
C ALA A 78 -0.47 -8.57 -0.73
N ALA A 79 0.36 -9.10 0.16
CA ALA A 79 0.60 -10.54 0.26
C ALA A 79 0.70 -10.90 1.73
N SER A 80 0.30 -12.12 2.06
CA SER A 80 0.35 -12.62 3.42
C SER A 80 0.95 -14.02 3.40
N GLY A 81 1.74 -14.33 4.43
CA GLY A 81 2.34 -15.64 4.55
C GLY A 81 3.12 -15.75 5.83
N ILE A 82 3.49 -16.98 6.16
CA ILE A 82 4.32 -17.28 7.32
C ILE A 82 5.72 -17.59 6.79
N PRO A 83 6.71 -16.74 7.10
CA PRO A 83 8.08 -17.05 6.67
C PRO A 83 8.58 -18.31 7.36
N ALA A 84 8.85 -19.34 6.58
CA ALA A 84 9.35 -20.60 7.10
C ALA A 84 10.86 -20.63 7.24
N GLN A 85 11.54 -19.72 6.58
CA GLN A 85 13.00 -19.65 6.52
C GLN A 85 13.46 -18.20 6.55
N ARG A 86 14.76 -18.03 6.75
CA ARG A 86 15.39 -16.72 6.88
C ARG A 86 15.09 -15.78 5.72
N ASP A 87 15.07 -16.30 4.51
CA ASP A 87 14.93 -15.49 3.30
C ASP A 87 13.52 -15.51 2.72
N ALA A 88 12.53 -15.89 3.53
CA ALA A 88 11.17 -16.05 3.05
C ALA A 88 10.45 -14.72 2.80
N SER A 89 11.05 -13.59 3.14
CA SER A 89 10.45 -12.28 2.86
C SER A 89 10.47 -11.95 1.37
N ALA A 90 11.49 -12.41 0.61
CA ALA A 90 11.61 -12.09 -0.80
C ALA A 90 10.42 -12.59 -1.62
N PRO A 91 9.93 -13.83 -1.43
CA PRO A 91 8.72 -14.26 -2.13
C PRO A 91 7.49 -13.45 -1.80
N LEU A 92 7.34 -13.00 -0.54
CA LEU A 92 6.20 -12.16 -0.16
C LEU A 92 6.26 -10.80 -0.86
N VAL A 93 7.43 -10.19 -0.93
CA VAL A 93 7.61 -8.92 -1.63
C VAL A 93 7.27 -9.09 -3.12
N ALA A 94 7.75 -10.15 -3.75
CA ALA A 94 7.47 -10.40 -5.16
C ALA A 94 5.98 -10.59 -5.40
N GLN A 95 5.29 -11.30 -4.50
CA GLN A 95 3.84 -11.50 -4.60
C GLN A 95 3.08 -10.19 -4.45
N ALA A 96 3.49 -9.36 -3.50
CA ALA A 96 2.87 -8.06 -3.31
C ALA A 96 3.10 -7.14 -4.52
N ASP A 97 4.30 -7.17 -5.10
CA ASP A 97 4.59 -6.39 -6.31
C ASP A 97 3.73 -6.81 -7.48
N ALA A 98 3.53 -8.12 -7.66
CA ALA A 98 2.66 -8.62 -8.73
C ALA A 98 1.22 -8.19 -8.51
N ALA A 99 0.74 -8.23 -7.26
CA ALA A 99 -0.60 -7.77 -6.93
C ALA A 99 -0.73 -6.25 -7.16
N LEU A 100 0.31 -5.48 -6.86
CA LEU A 100 0.33 -4.05 -7.10
C LEU A 100 0.21 -3.76 -8.61
N TYR A 101 0.93 -4.51 -9.42
CA TYR A 101 0.81 -4.38 -10.87
C TYR A 101 -0.63 -4.59 -11.33
N ARG A 102 -1.30 -5.61 -10.77
CA ARG A 102 -2.71 -5.87 -11.11
C ARG A 102 -3.62 -4.73 -10.65
N ALA A 103 -3.38 -4.17 -9.46
CA ALA A 103 -4.17 -3.04 -8.98
C ALA A 103 -4.06 -1.85 -9.93
N LYS A 104 -2.86 -1.56 -10.40
CA LYS A 104 -2.64 -0.47 -11.36
C LYS A 104 -3.29 -0.76 -12.71
N ALA A 105 -3.20 -2.00 -13.18
CA ALA A 105 -3.79 -2.41 -14.45
C ALA A 105 -5.32 -2.40 -14.41
N GLN A 106 -5.91 -2.64 -13.25
CA GLN A 106 -7.37 -2.68 -13.09
C GLN A 106 -7.99 -1.31 -12.90
N GLY A 107 -7.21 -0.25 -12.89
CA GLY A 107 -7.74 1.10 -12.81
C GLY A 107 -7.24 1.93 -11.63
N ARG A 108 -6.29 1.42 -10.87
CA ARG A 108 -5.70 2.13 -9.72
C ARG A 108 -6.74 2.38 -8.62
N ASN A 109 -6.39 3.12 -7.60
CA ASN A 109 -7.27 3.50 -6.49
C ASN A 109 -7.98 2.27 -5.90
N ARG A 110 -7.20 1.25 -5.59
CA ARG A 110 -7.73 -0.03 -5.09
C ARG A 110 -6.61 -0.85 -4.48
N TRP A 111 -7.00 -1.88 -3.78
CA TRP A 111 -6.05 -2.86 -3.27
C TRP A 111 -6.34 -4.23 -3.89
N VAL A 112 -5.29 -5.00 -4.07
CA VAL A 112 -5.37 -6.37 -4.61
C VAL A 112 -4.49 -7.25 -3.73
N MET A 113 -5.05 -8.39 -3.30
CA MET A 113 -4.29 -9.40 -2.59
C MET A 113 -3.62 -10.33 -3.60
N ALA A 114 -2.41 -10.76 -3.29
CA ALA A 114 -1.73 -11.78 -4.05
C ALA A 114 -2.51 -13.09 -3.99
N GLU A 115 -2.53 -13.81 -5.10
CA GLU A 115 -3.15 -15.12 -5.13
C GLU A 115 -2.33 -16.10 -4.31
N SER A 116 -3.02 -17.03 -3.66
CA SER A 116 -2.35 -18.09 -2.94
C SER A 116 -1.60 -18.98 -3.92
N ALA A 117 -0.39 -19.35 -3.54
CA ALA A 117 0.43 -20.20 -4.37
C ALA A 117 -0.15 -21.62 -4.44
#